data_7c67ff2ca54bc89d2744f48abd82cea2
#
_entry.id   7c67ff2ca54bc89d2744f48abd82cea2
#
_cell.length_a   1.000
_cell.length_b   1.000
_cell.length_c   1.000
_cell.angle_alpha   90.00
_cell.angle_beta   90.00
_cell.angle_gamma   90.00
#
_symmetry.space_group_name_H-M   'P 1'
#
loop_
_entity.id
_entity.type
_entity.pdbx_description
1 polymer ?
#
loop_
_entity_poly.entity_id
_entity_poly.type
_entity_poly.pdbx_seq_one_letter_code
_entity_poly.pdbx_strand_id
1 'polypeptide(L)'
;MASPSHAAGYPQYDAQVLLNSQPVIVTVIDPSTHQIQFQNQTGLKKFGDMTGQACYDKVAGCQTPCNFCRMPEAVVSDTVVSSEVPLPGNQFLLVHWAKAPTTDGRTHIIETITDITEYKRTAQALQQSQKMEAIGRLAGGIAHDFNNLMMVVIGHAHRLLQQLATHPAKREIELISQAGLRAAALTKKLLTFSRRQMFEPKELDINASVRDMEDLLQRMIGEHVQMVVVLHPKAGHAMMDPVQLQQILMNLAVNARDAMPDGGLLNIETDRIDLDEQFVRLHPGAMTGSFVKILVQDAGCGMDPETLSHIFEPFFTTKGPDKGTGLGLATVYGILKQSQGYIDVISQPRQGTRFTVYLPRVGQPGAVLPV
;
A
#
# COMPACT_ATOMS: atom_id res chain seq x y z
N MET A 1 -50.35 38.40 -29.81
CA MET A 1 -49.95 37.08 -29.30
C MET A 1 -48.99 37.27 -28.14
N ALA A 2 -49.47 37.10 -26.92
CA ALA A 2 -48.71 37.31 -25.70
C ALA A 2 -47.86 36.06 -25.42
N SER A 3 -46.55 36.22 -25.24
CA SER A 3 -45.66 35.17 -24.77
C SER A 3 -45.96 34.82 -23.32
N PRO A 4 -46.08 33.54 -22.94
CA PRO A 4 -46.27 33.19 -21.54
C PRO A 4 -45.00 33.37 -20.75
N SER A 5 -45.03 34.28 -19.77
CA SER A 5 -44.04 34.41 -18.71
C SER A 5 -44.14 33.22 -17.78
N HIS A 6 -43.36 32.19 -17.96
CA HIS A 6 -43.08 31.20 -16.94
C HIS A 6 -41.94 31.68 -16.04
N ALA A 7 -42.24 32.62 -15.16
CA ALA A 7 -41.46 32.80 -13.95
C ALA A 7 -41.91 31.77 -12.93
N ALA A 8 -41.46 30.52 -13.07
CA ALA A 8 -41.45 29.59 -11.95
C ALA A 8 -40.48 30.18 -10.90
N GLY A 9 -41.05 30.68 -9.79
CA GLY A 9 -40.31 31.23 -8.68
C GLY A 9 -39.43 30.13 -8.06
N TYR A 10 -38.19 30.08 -8.43
CA TYR A 10 -37.19 29.25 -7.70
C TYR A 10 -37.14 29.75 -6.27
N PRO A 11 -37.09 28.86 -5.28
CA PRO A 11 -36.91 29.26 -3.89
C PRO A 11 -35.64 30.09 -3.77
N GLN A 12 -35.74 31.27 -3.17
CA GLN A 12 -34.56 32.08 -2.87
C GLN A 12 -33.84 31.49 -1.66
N TYR A 13 -32.64 31.00 -1.87
CA TYR A 13 -31.77 30.51 -0.80
C TYR A 13 -30.82 31.63 -0.35
N ASP A 14 -30.57 31.70 0.94
CA ASP A 14 -29.50 32.53 1.48
C ASP A 14 -28.15 31.92 1.03
N ALA A 15 -27.38 32.70 0.28
CA ALA A 15 -26.08 32.25 -0.24
C ALA A 15 -25.12 31.82 0.86
N GLN A 16 -25.18 32.50 2.03
CA GLN A 16 -24.34 32.17 3.18
C GLN A 16 -24.71 30.81 3.78
N VAL A 17 -26.01 30.48 3.84
CA VAL A 17 -26.47 29.17 4.31
C VAL A 17 -26.03 28.08 3.34
N LEU A 18 -26.12 28.32 2.02
CA LEU A 18 -25.66 27.35 1.01
C LEU A 18 -24.16 27.10 1.11
N LEU A 19 -23.35 28.14 1.25
CA LEU A 19 -21.90 28.01 1.39
C LEU A 19 -21.51 27.31 2.70
N ASN A 20 -22.21 27.58 3.78
CA ASN A 20 -21.98 26.96 5.08
C ASN A 20 -22.38 25.48 5.14
N SER A 21 -23.30 25.04 4.28
CA SER A 21 -23.70 23.62 4.18
C SER A 21 -22.72 22.76 3.38
N GLN A 22 -21.76 23.38 2.68
CA GLN A 22 -20.78 22.63 1.88
C GLN A 22 -19.77 21.90 2.76
N PRO A 23 -19.47 20.61 2.49
CA PRO A 23 -18.49 19.84 3.25
C PRO A 23 -17.03 20.20 2.91
N VAL A 24 -16.84 21.09 1.94
CA VAL A 24 -15.52 21.58 1.50
C VAL A 24 -15.25 22.96 2.09
N ILE A 25 -13.98 23.34 2.21
CA ILE A 25 -13.60 24.67 2.61
C ILE A 25 -13.90 25.62 1.45
N VAL A 26 -14.61 26.71 1.73
CA VAL A 26 -14.87 27.77 0.76
C VAL A 26 -14.37 29.09 1.32
N THR A 27 -13.52 29.76 0.58
CA THR A 27 -13.05 31.11 0.88
C THR A 27 -13.31 32.05 -0.29
N VAL A 28 -13.52 33.33 0.01
CA VAL A 28 -13.57 34.41 -0.99
C VAL A 28 -12.37 35.30 -0.75
N ILE A 29 -11.56 35.50 -1.76
CA ILE A 29 -10.26 36.16 -1.68
C ILE A 29 -10.24 37.37 -2.61
N ASP A 30 -9.73 38.51 -2.12
CA ASP A 30 -9.37 39.63 -2.96
C ASP A 30 -8.03 39.32 -3.66
N PRO A 31 -7.99 39.16 -4.98
CA PRO A 31 -6.77 38.77 -5.69
C PRO A 31 -5.67 39.84 -5.67
N SER A 32 -6.00 41.11 -5.40
CA SER A 32 -5.02 42.19 -5.34
C SER A 32 -4.26 42.23 -4.01
N THR A 33 -4.91 41.86 -2.92
CA THR A 33 -4.34 41.90 -1.55
C THR A 33 -4.07 40.51 -0.99
N HIS A 34 -4.59 39.47 -1.61
CA HIS A 34 -4.61 38.07 -1.12
C HIS A 34 -5.37 37.90 0.20
N GLN A 35 -6.15 38.92 0.62
CA GLN A 35 -6.91 38.85 1.88
C GLN A 35 -8.18 38.04 1.69
N ILE A 36 -8.47 37.18 2.68
CA ILE A 36 -9.71 36.43 2.78
C ILE A 36 -10.82 37.37 3.23
N GLN A 37 -11.84 37.53 2.38
CA GLN A 37 -13.02 38.39 2.64
C GLN A 37 -14.16 37.60 3.30
N PHE A 38 -14.21 36.29 3.03
CA PHE A 38 -15.22 35.39 3.57
C PHE A 38 -14.63 33.98 3.69
N GLN A 39 -15.09 33.23 4.67
CA GLN A 39 -14.90 31.79 4.78
C GLN A 39 -16.18 31.12 5.29
N ASN A 40 -16.41 29.88 4.84
CA ASN A 40 -17.54 29.10 5.32
C ASN A 40 -17.25 28.42 6.67
N GLN A 41 -18.29 27.81 7.27
CA GLN A 41 -18.20 27.11 8.57
C GLN A 41 -17.16 25.99 8.57
N THR A 42 -16.98 25.29 7.43
CA THR A 42 -15.97 24.23 7.30
C THR A 42 -14.55 24.80 7.38
N GLY A 43 -14.28 25.94 6.73
CA GLY A 43 -13.03 26.66 6.83
C GLY A 43 -12.76 27.16 8.26
N LEU A 44 -13.79 27.77 8.89
CA LEU A 44 -13.71 28.25 10.26
C LEU A 44 -13.36 27.13 11.27
N LYS A 45 -13.97 25.95 11.12
CA LYS A 45 -13.68 24.80 11.99
C LYS A 45 -12.28 24.26 11.82
N LYS A 46 -11.72 24.31 10.62
CA LYS A 46 -10.42 23.70 10.31
C LYS A 46 -9.23 24.63 10.61
N PHE A 47 -9.37 25.93 10.34
CA PHE A 47 -8.27 26.90 10.41
C PHE A 47 -8.52 28.06 11.38
N GLY A 48 -9.68 28.13 12.02
CA GLY A 48 -10.11 29.28 12.79
C GLY A 48 -10.54 30.44 11.89
N ASP A 49 -10.74 31.62 12.47
CA ASP A 49 -11.11 32.83 11.72
C ASP A 49 -9.91 33.35 10.92
N MET A 50 -10.04 33.34 9.60
CA MET A 50 -9.02 33.79 8.63
C MET A 50 -9.42 35.13 7.97
N THR A 51 -10.58 35.68 8.30
CA THR A 51 -11.08 36.89 7.65
C THR A 51 -10.10 38.04 7.82
N GLY A 52 -9.81 38.77 6.76
CA GLY A 52 -8.84 39.87 6.72
C GLY A 52 -7.36 39.43 6.71
N GLN A 53 -7.07 38.14 6.79
CA GLN A 53 -5.70 37.61 6.75
C GLN A 53 -5.32 37.15 5.35
N ALA A 54 -4.01 37.08 5.07
CA ALA A 54 -3.53 36.60 3.78
C ALA A 54 -3.74 35.08 3.65
N CYS A 55 -4.30 34.63 2.52
CA CYS A 55 -4.62 33.21 2.28
C CYS A 55 -3.39 32.32 2.36
N TYR A 56 -2.25 32.76 1.81
CA TYR A 56 -1.01 31.99 1.79
C TYR A 56 -0.39 31.80 3.19
N ASP A 57 -0.60 32.73 4.11
CA ASP A 57 -0.12 32.62 5.51
C ASP A 57 -0.93 31.56 6.28
N LYS A 58 -2.24 31.67 6.26
CA LYS A 58 -3.12 30.86 7.12
C LYS A 58 -3.42 29.47 6.56
N VAL A 59 -3.62 29.36 5.25
CA VAL A 59 -4.00 28.09 4.63
C VAL A 59 -2.77 27.27 4.26
N ALA A 60 -1.74 27.91 3.71
CA ALA A 60 -0.55 27.22 3.21
C ALA A 60 0.68 27.35 4.11
N GLY A 61 0.64 28.18 5.16
CA GLY A 61 1.77 28.43 6.07
C GLY A 61 2.97 29.09 5.39
N CYS A 62 2.73 29.86 4.32
CA CYS A 62 3.76 30.53 3.53
C CYS A 62 3.89 31.99 3.92
N GLN A 63 5.10 32.56 3.82
CA GLN A 63 5.31 34.00 4.04
C GLN A 63 5.05 34.85 2.79
N THR A 64 4.94 34.20 1.63
CA THR A 64 4.71 34.82 0.31
C THR A 64 3.66 34.00 -0.45
N PRO A 65 3.04 34.56 -1.52
CA PRO A 65 2.09 33.80 -2.34
C PRO A 65 2.65 32.43 -2.76
N CYS A 66 1.80 31.40 -2.67
CA CYS A 66 2.19 30.00 -2.88
C CYS A 66 2.69 29.79 -4.33
N ASN A 67 3.74 29.01 -4.49
CA ASN A 67 4.30 28.67 -5.83
C ASN A 67 3.35 27.80 -6.67
N PHE A 68 2.40 27.11 -6.06
CA PHE A 68 1.36 26.30 -6.72
C PHE A 68 0.04 27.07 -6.92
N CYS A 69 -0.04 28.36 -6.52
CA CYS A 69 -1.26 29.16 -6.62
C CYS A 69 -1.58 29.49 -8.08
N ARG A 70 -2.78 29.12 -8.52
CA ARG A 70 -3.29 29.43 -9.85
C ARG A 70 -4.38 30.52 -9.84
N MET A 71 -4.50 31.25 -8.73
CA MET A 71 -5.41 32.40 -8.61
C MET A 71 -5.17 33.48 -9.69
N PRO A 72 -3.92 33.85 -10.09
CA PRO A 72 -3.70 34.81 -11.16
C PRO A 72 -4.30 34.36 -12.51
N GLU A 73 -4.28 33.04 -12.79
CA GLU A 73 -4.91 32.49 -14.00
C GLU A 73 -6.44 32.59 -13.91
N ALA A 74 -7.01 32.34 -12.72
CA ALA A 74 -8.45 32.41 -12.51
C ALA A 74 -9.01 33.83 -12.65
N VAL A 75 -8.21 34.86 -12.34
CA VAL A 75 -8.62 36.27 -12.53
C VAL A 75 -8.89 36.59 -14.00
N VAL A 76 -8.09 36.04 -14.91
CA VAL A 76 -8.21 36.28 -16.36
C VAL A 76 -9.05 35.25 -17.07
N SER A 77 -9.31 34.11 -16.46
CA SER A 77 -10.10 33.02 -17.04
C SER A 77 -11.59 33.18 -16.74
N ASP A 78 -12.44 32.77 -17.68
CA ASP A 78 -13.90 32.65 -17.45
C ASP A 78 -14.27 31.22 -17.02
N THR A 79 -13.29 30.32 -16.84
CA THR A 79 -13.49 28.94 -16.37
C THR A 79 -12.83 28.73 -15.03
N VAL A 80 -13.31 27.70 -14.30
CA VAL A 80 -12.70 27.27 -13.05
C VAL A 80 -11.30 26.71 -13.32
N VAL A 81 -10.32 27.24 -12.59
CA VAL A 81 -8.93 26.77 -12.62
C VAL A 81 -8.73 25.83 -11.43
N SER A 82 -8.05 24.73 -11.61
CA SER A 82 -7.83 23.75 -10.52
C SER A 82 -6.39 23.27 -10.46
N SER A 83 -5.95 22.88 -9.27
CA SER A 83 -4.66 22.26 -9.03
C SER A 83 -4.73 21.23 -7.91
N GLU A 84 -4.00 20.14 -8.08
CA GLU A 84 -3.74 19.21 -6.99
C GLU A 84 -2.46 19.64 -6.28
N VAL A 85 -2.54 19.81 -4.97
CA VAL A 85 -1.44 20.32 -4.15
C VAL A 85 -1.00 19.24 -3.18
N PRO A 86 0.21 18.69 -3.36
CA PRO A 86 0.79 17.80 -2.37
C PRO A 86 1.24 18.57 -1.13
N LEU A 87 0.93 18.05 0.04
CA LEU A 87 1.35 18.58 1.33
C LEU A 87 2.32 17.61 2.04
N PRO A 88 3.12 18.10 3.00
CA PRO A 88 3.91 17.24 3.87
C PRO A 88 3.06 16.15 4.54
N GLY A 89 3.62 14.95 4.76
CA GLY A 89 2.87 13.84 5.36
C GLY A 89 1.99 13.06 4.38
N ASN A 90 2.28 13.14 3.07
CA ASN A 90 1.55 12.41 2.02
C ASN A 90 0.05 12.74 2.00
N GLN A 91 -0.27 14.01 2.19
CA GLN A 91 -1.60 14.59 2.06
C GLN A 91 -1.75 15.27 0.70
N PHE A 92 -2.96 15.29 0.17
CA PHE A 92 -3.27 15.90 -1.13
C PHE A 92 -4.53 16.74 -1.03
N LEU A 93 -4.43 18.00 -1.46
CA LEU A 93 -5.57 18.89 -1.58
C LEU A 93 -5.89 19.12 -3.06
N LEU A 94 -7.17 19.16 -3.38
CA LEU A 94 -7.68 19.68 -4.64
C LEU A 94 -8.21 21.08 -4.40
N VAL A 95 -7.60 22.06 -5.06
CA VAL A 95 -7.95 23.46 -4.93
C VAL A 95 -8.54 23.96 -6.24
N HIS A 96 -9.70 24.60 -6.17
CA HIS A 96 -10.31 25.26 -7.32
C HIS A 96 -10.38 26.76 -7.06
N TRP A 97 -10.16 27.55 -8.10
CA TRP A 97 -10.28 28.98 -8.11
C TRP A 97 -11.27 29.38 -9.21
N ALA A 98 -12.28 30.14 -8.86
CA ALA A 98 -13.31 30.64 -9.75
C ALA A 98 -13.47 32.16 -9.57
N LYS A 99 -13.61 32.86 -10.68
CA LYS A 99 -13.88 34.29 -10.71
C LYS A 99 -15.28 34.60 -10.18
N ALA A 100 -15.39 35.55 -9.27
CA ALA A 100 -16.63 36.03 -8.70
C ALA A 100 -16.71 37.56 -8.85
N PRO A 101 -17.45 38.08 -9.85
CA PRO A 101 -17.66 39.52 -9.96
C PRO A 101 -18.52 40.04 -8.81
N THR A 102 -18.14 41.16 -8.27
CA THR A 102 -18.89 41.86 -7.21
C THR A 102 -19.79 42.92 -7.81
N THR A 103 -20.79 43.37 -7.03
CA THR A 103 -21.78 44.38 -7.47
C THR A 103 -21.15 45.76 -7.68
N ASP A 104 -19.99 46.03 -7.11
CA ASP A 104 -19.20 47.28 -7.28
C ASP A 104 -18.20 47.20 -8.43
N GLY A 105 -18.25 46.13 -9.24
CA GLY A 105 -17.41 45.95 -10.44
C GLY A 105 -16.02 45.40 -10.14
N ARG A 106 -15.68 45.06 -8.91
CA ARG A 106 -14.44 44.35 -8.57
C ARG A 106 -14.58 42.87 -8.85
N THR A 107 -13.46 42.19 -8.93
CA THR A 107 -13.42 40.74 -9.08
C THR A 107 -12.80 40.13 -7.82
N HIS A 108 -13.52 39.25 -7.16
CA HIS A 108 -12.97 38.36 -6.14
C HIS A 108 -12.77 36.96 -6.71
N ILE A 109 -12.06 36.12 -5.99
CA ILE A 109 -11.88 34.71 -6.32
C ILE A 109 -12.56 33.87 -5.25
N ILE A 110 -13.44 32.97 -5.67
CA ILE A 110 -13.92 31.90 -4.81
C ILE A 110 -12.90 30.77 -4.90
N GLU A 111 -12.31 30.42 -3.77
CA GLU A 111 -11.43 29.28 -3.64
C GLU A 111 -12.17 28.18 -2.90
N THR A 112 -12.12 26.93 -3.43
CA THR A 112 -12.61 25.76 -2.71
C THR A 112 -11.47 24.78 -2.52
N ILE A 113 -11.34 24.25 -1.30
CA ILE A 113 -10.29 23.32 -0.93
C ILE A 113 -10.93 22.02 -0.46
N THR A 114 -10.61 20.92 -1.14
CA THR A 114 -11.08 19.59 -0.83
C THR A 114 -9.88 18.70 -0.48
N ASP A 115 -9.95 18.01 0.65
CA ASP A 115 -8.96 16.97 0.97
C ASP A 115 -9.27 15.72 0.14
N ILE A 116 -8.37 15.39 -0.78
CA ILE A 116 -8.48 14.22 -1.66
C ILE A 116 -7.49 13.11 -1.26
N THR A 117 -6.93 13.18 -0.08
CA THR A 117 -5.91 12.24 0.39
C THR A 117 -6.44 10.81 0.39
N GLU A 118 -7.61 10.58 0.96
CA GLU A 118 -8.24 9.26 1.00
C GLU A 118 -8.58 8.75 -0.40
N TYR A 119 -9.12 9.60 -1.26
CA TYR A 119 -9.39 9.26 -2.65
C TYR A 119 -8.12 8.82 -3.40
N LYS A 120 -7.04 9.60 -3.31
CA LYS A 120 -5.74 9.27 -3.95
C LYS A 120 -5.18 7.95 -3.43
N ARG A 121 -5.21 7.74 -2.13
CA ARG A 121 -4.73 6.50 -1.52
C ARG A 121 -5.55 5.28 -1.94
N THR A 122 -6.87 5.41 -1.97
CA THR A 122 -7.76 4.34 -2.43
C THR A 122 -7.56 4.04 -3.90
N ALA A 123 -7.43 5.06 -4.74
CA ALA A 123 -7.16 4.90 -6.17
C ALA A 123 -5.82 4.21 -6.42
N GLN A 124 -4.77 4.59 -5.70
CA GLN A 124 -3.45 3.94 -5.78
C GLN A 124 -3.50 2.48 -5.31
N ALA A 125 -4.18 2.19 -4.20
CA ALA A 125 -4.35 0.83 -3.70
C ALA A 125 -5.13 -0.05 -4.70
N LEU A 126 -6.18 0.48 -5.33
CA LEU A 126 -6.94 -0.22 -6.36
C LEU A 126 -6.09 -0.48 -7.60
N GLN A 127 -5.34 0.51 -8.08
CA GLN A 127 -4.45 0.36 -9.22
C GLN A 127 -3.38 -0.70 -8.96
N GLN A 128 -2.79 -0.69 -7.76
CA GLN A 128 -1.80 -1.70 -7.35
C GLN A 128 -2.43 -3.10 -7.30
N SER A 129 -3.66 -3.22 -6.77
CA SER A 129 -4.38 -4.49 -6.73
C SER A 129 -4.68 -5.03 -8.13
N GLN A 130 -5.14 -4.17 -9.06
CA GLN A 130 -5.40 -4.55 -10.46
C GLN A 130 -4.12 -4.97 -11.18
N LYS A 131 -3.01 -4.24 -10.99
CA LYS A 131 -1.67 -4.60 -11.52
C LYS A 131 -1.25 -5.99 -11.02
N MET A 132 -1.48 -6.25 -9.73
CA MET A 132 -1.18 -7.52 -9.09
C MET A 132 -2.01 -8.69 -9.65
N GLU A 133 -3.31 -8.49 -9.86
CA GLU A 133 -4.20 -9.49 -10.45
C GLU A 133 -3.80 -9.82 -11.90
N ALA A 134 -3.50 -8.81 -12.70
CA ALA A 134 -3.07 -9.00 -14.09
C ALA A 134 -1.75 -9.79 -14.16
N ILE A 135 -0.77 -9.45 -13.32
CA ILE A 135 0.52 -10.16 -13.24
C ILE A 135 0.30 -11.59 -12.75
N GLY A 136 -0.55 -11.81 -11.77
CA GLY A 136 -0.90 -13.15 -11.28
C GLY A 136 -1.47 -14.03 -12.39
N ARG A 137 -2.42 -13.55 -13.17
CA ARG A 137 -3.00 -14.29 -14.30
C ARG A 137 -1.97 -14.63 -15.38
N LEU A 138 -1.11 -13.67 -15.76
CA LEU A 138 -0.06 -13.90 -16.77
C LEU A 138 0.99 -14.87 -16.25
N ALA A 139 1.45 -14.72 -15.02
CA ALA A 139 2.42 -15.60 -14.39
C ALA A 139 1.92 -17.05 -14.32
N GLY A 140 0.62 -17.27 -14.07
CA GLY A 140 0.01 -18.61 -14.06
C GLY A 140 0.05 -19.33 -15.40
N GLY A 141 -0.30 -18.64 -16.46
CA GLY A 141 -0.26 -19.22 -17.82
C GLY A 141 1.18 -19.53 -18.25
N ILE A 142 2.08 -18.54 -18.10
CA ILE A 142 3.49 -18.70 -18.48
C ILE A 142 4.15 -19.84 -17.68
N ALA A 143 3.91 -19.87 -16.37
CA ALA A 143 4.52 -20.88 -15.51
C ALA A 143 4.04 -22.31 -15.82
N HIS A 144 2.77 -22.49 -16.17
CA HIS A 144 2.25 -23.77 -16.64
C HIS A 144 2.98 -24.26 -17.89
N ASP A 145 3.09 -23.41 -18.90
CA ASP A 145 3.73 -23.76 -20.17
C ASP A 145 5.24 -24.02 -20.01
N PHE A 146 5.89 -23.19 -19.15
CA PHE A 146 7.31 -23.38 -18.83
C PHE A 146 7.57 -24.68 -18.08
N ASN A 147 6.71 -25.09 -17.16
CA ASN A 147 6.82 -26.37 -16.47
C ASN A 147 6.66 -27.56 -17.44
N ASN A 148 5.77 -27.45 -18.41
CA ASN A 148 5.61 -28.47 -19.44
C ASN A 148 6.90 -28.65 -20.28
N LEU A 149 7.53 -27.53 -20.67
CA LEU A 149 8.81 -27.56 -21.38
C LEU A 149 9.93 -28.15 -20.52
N MET A 150 10.01 -27.77 -19.24
CA MET A 150 11.03 -28.31 -18.34
C MET A 150 10.84 -29.80 -18.05
N MET A 151 9.61 -30.31 -17.97
CA MET A 151 9.35 -31.72 -17.83
C MET A 151 9.92 -32.53 -19.03
N VAL A 152 9.77 -31.99 -20.24
CA VAL A 152 10.32 -32.61 -21.43
C VAL A 152 11.86 -32.61 -21.38
N VAL A 153 12.48 -31.46 -21.07
CA VAL A 153 13.95 -31.35 -20.98
C VAL A 153 14.55 -32.30 -19.93
N ILE A 154 13.96 -32.28 -18.72
CA ILE A 154 14.42 -33.13 -17.60
C ILE A 154 14.21 -34.60 -17.93
N GLY A 155 13.06 -34.96 -18.54
CA GLY A 155 12.76 -36.34 -18.93
C GLY A 155 13.74 -36.89 -19.98
N HIS A 156 14.09 -36.08 -20.98
CA HIS A 156 15.11 -36.50 -21.98
C HIS A 156 16.51 -36.56 -21.37
N ALA A 157 16.89 -35.61 -20.54
CA ALA A 157 18.18 -35.64 -19.83
C ALA A 157 18.29 -36.90 -18.96
N HIS A 158 17.25 -37.25 -18.21
CA HIS A 158 17.23 -38.47 -17.39
C HIS A 158 17.36 -39.74 -18.20
N ARG A 159 16.66 -39.83 -19.32
CA ARG A 159 16.78 -40.98 -20.26
C ARG A 159 18.18 -41.11 -20.82
N LEU A 160 18.81 -40.02 -21.24
CA LEU A 160 20.17 -40.01 -21.75
C LEU A 160 21.19 -40.42 -20.68
N LEU A 161 21.01 -39.98 -19.43
CA LEU A 161 21.86 -40.38 -18.30
C LEU A 161 21.81 -41.88 -18.03
N GLN A 162 20.65 -42.53 -18.23
CA GLN A 162 20.54 -43.99 -18.14
C GLN A 162 21.23 -44.71 -19.29
N GLN A 163 21.12 -44.19 -20.51
CA GLN A 163 21.72 -44.80 -21.71
C GLN A 163 23.23 -44.57 -21.83
N LEU A 164 23.72 -43.44 -21.33
CA LEU A 164 25.09 -42.96 -21.47
C LEU A 164 25.87 -43.00 -20.15
N ALA A 165 25.64 -43.99 -19.29
CA ALA A 165 26.17 -44.05 -17.93
C ALA A 165 27.71 -43.94 -17.84
N THR A 166 28.44 -44.40 -18.87
CA THR A 166 29.91 -44.39 -18.96
C THR A 166 30.47 -43.43 -20.03
N HIS A 167 29.57 -42.66 -20.70
CA HIS A 167 29.96 -41.77 -21.80
C HIS A 167 30.56 -40.46 -21.28
N PRO A 168 31.59 -39.90 -21.95
CA PRO A 168 32.18 -38.59 -21.53
C PRO A 168 31.16 -37.44 -21.40
N ALA A 169 30.08 -37.43 -22.20
CA ALA A 169 29.01 -36.43 -22.16
C ALA A 169 28.08 -36.52 -20.92
N LYS A 170 28.27 -37.52 -20.05
CA LYS A 170 27.40 -37.69 -18.86
C LYS A 170 27.34 -36.42 -18.00
N ARG A 171 28.50 -35.77 -17.82
CA ARG A 171 28.62 -34.55 -16.97
C ARG A 171 27.82 -33.39 -17.56
N GLU A 172 27.84 -33.18 -18.85
CA GLU A 172 27.07 -32.13 -19.54
C GLU A 172 25.57 -32.39 -19.42
N ILE A 173 25.15 -33.65 -19.53
CA ILE A 173 23.74 -34.06 -19.39
C ILE A 173 23.26 -33.85 -17.94
N GLU A 174 24.11 -34.15 -16.95
CA GLU A 174 23.84 -33.86 -15.54
C GLU A 174 23.64 -32.37 -15.30
N LEU A 175 24.48 -31.52 -15.91
CA LEU A 175 24.34 -30.06 -15.83
C LEU A 175 23.04 -29.54 -16.44
N ILE A 176 22.65 -30.11 -17.61
CA ILE A 176 21.36 -29.79 -18.26
C ILE A 176 20.18 -30.18 -17.34
N SER A 177 20.22 -31.38 -16.76
CA SER A 177 19.20 -31.86 -15.83
C SER A 177 19.08 -30.96 -14.61
N GLN A 178 20.21 -30.56 -14.00
CA GLN A 178 20.24 -29.65 -12.86
C GLN A 178 19.73 -28.25 -13.21
N ALA A 179 20.05 -27.74 -14.40
CA ALA A 179 19.53 -26.45 -14.87
C ALA A 179 18.01 -26.51 -15.08
N GLY A 180 17.51 -27.62 -15.68
CA GLY A 180 16.07 -27.85 -15.82
C GLY A 180 15.33 -27.92 -14.48
N LEU A 181 15.89 -28.64 -13.50
CA LEU A 181 15.31 -28.69 -12.14
C LEU A 181 15.29 -27.34 -11.44
N ARG A 182 16.36 -26.54 -11.61
CA ARG A 182 16.40 -25.15 -11.08
C ARG A 182 15.36 -24.26 -11.73
N ALA A 183 15.20 -24.35 -13.05
CA ALA A 183 14.18 -23.62 -13.79
C ALA A 183 12.76 -24.02 -13.35
N ALA A 184 12.48 -25.31 -13.17
CA ALA A 184 11.19 -25.81 -12.66
C ALA A 184 10.92 -25.33 -11.23
N ALA A 185 11.93 -25.27 -10.36
CA ALA A 185 11.80 -24.75 -9.01
C ALA A 185 11.48 -23.23 -9.01
N LEU A 186 12.10 -22.46 -9.91
CA LEU A 186 11.81 -21.03 -10.09
C LEU A 186 10.37 -20.82 -10.58
N THR A 187 9.95 -21.62 -11.55
CA THR A 187 8.58 -21.59 -12.10
C THR A 187 7.54 -21.97 -11.04
N LYS A 188 7.86 -22.94 -10.16
CA LYS A 188 6.99 -23.28 -9.02
C LYS A 188 6.82 -22.12 -8.05
N LYS A 189 7.88 -21.35 -7.78
CA LYS A 189 7.79 -20.10 -6.98
C LYS A 189 6.90 -19.06 -7.67
N LEU A 190 6.98 -18.95 -9.00
CA LEU A 190 6.12 -18.06 -9.80
C LEU A 190 4.64 -18.50 -9.76
N LEU A 191 4.37 -19.81 -9.82
CA LEU A 191 3.03 -20.40 -9.69
C LEU A 191 2.41 -20.19 -8.30
N THR A 192 3.22 -20.22 -7.26
CA THR A 192 2.73 -19.95 -5.89
C THR A 192 2.21 -18.50 -5.77
N PHE A 193 2.78 -17.58 -6.57
CA PHE A 193 2.29 -16.22 -6.71
C PHE A 193 1.01 -16.12 -7.54
N SER A 194 0.86 -16.95 -8.58
CA SER A 194 -0.24 -16.90 -9.57
C SER A 194 -1.47 -17.71 -9.17
N ARG A 195 -1.28 -18.81 -8.46
CA ARG A 195 -2.42 -19.67 -8.12
C ARG A 195 -3.29 -19.00 -7.05
N ARG A 196 -4.56 -18.80 -7.40
CA ARG A 196 -5.66 -19.04 -6.45
C ARG A 196 -5.56 -20.51 -6.01
N GLN A 197 -4.59 -20.85 -5.12
CA GLN A 197 -4.79 -22.04 -4.30
C GLN A 197 -6.17 -21.89 -3.69
N MET A 198 -6.98 -22.97 -3.68
CA MET A 198 -8.23 -22.92 -2.92
C MET A 198 -7.88 -22.39 -1.55
N PHE A 199 -8.31 -21.16 -1.27
CA PHE A 199 -8.13 -20.51 0.01
C PHE A 199 -8.99 -21.30 1.00
N GLU A 200 -8.35 -22.06 1.87
CA GLU A 200 -9.01 -22.79 2.95
C GLU A 200 -8.72 -22.09 4.28
N PRO A 201 -9.42 -20.99 4.57
CA PRO A 201 -9.20 -20.29 5.83
C PRO A 201 -9.69 -21.14 6.97
N LYS A 202 -8.84 -21.27 7.98
CA LYS A 202 -9.13 -21.96 9.23
C LYS A 202 -8.87 -21.01 10.39
N GLU A 203 -9.57 -21.22 11.47
CA GLU A 203 -9.24 -20.53 12.72
C GLU A 203 -7.90 -21.04 13.22
N LEU A 204 -6.88 -20.17 13.22
CA LEU A 204 -5.52 -20.49 13.63
C LEU A 204 -5.17 -19.79 14.93
N ASP A 205 -4.65 -20.53 15.87
CA ASP A 205 -3.84 -19.97 16.96
C ASP A 205 -2.51 -19.50 16.39
N ILE A 206 -2.33 -18.17 16.34
CA ILE A 206 -1.15 -17.57 15.73
C ILE A 206 0.12 -17.91 16.51
N ASN A 207 0.04 -17.96 17.84
CA ASN A 207 1.18 -18.35 18.68
C ASN A 207 1.62 -19.79 18.44
N ALA A 208 0.67 -20.72 18.36
CA ALA A 208 0.98 -22.11 18.04
C ALA A 208 1.64 -22.21 16.65
N SER A 209 1.06 -21.54 15.65
CA SER A 209 1.58 -21.54 14.28
C SER A 209 2.99 -20.97 14.17
N VAL A 210 3.31 -19.88 14.90
CA VAL A 210 4.67 -19.29 14.91
C VAL A 210 5.64 -20.24 15.59
N ARG A 211 5.24 -20.87 16.71
CA ARG A 211 6.09 -21.82 17.44
C ARG A 211 6.41 -23.06 16.60
N ASP A 212 5.43 -23.60 15.89
CA ASP A 212 5.63 -24.77 15.02
C ASP A 212 6.60 -24.49 13.86
N MET A 213 6.79 -23.21 13.52
CA MET A 213 7.71 -22.79 12.46
C MET A 213 9.11 -22.42 12.96
N GLU A 214 9.32 -22.27 14.26
CA GLU A 214 10.57 -21.72 14.83
C GLU A 214 11.81 -22.47 14.34
N ASP A 215 11.80 -23.82 14.43
CA ASP A 215 12.91 -24.66 13.97
C ASP A 215 13.16 -24.54 12.46
N LEU A 216 12.09 -24.41 11.67
CA LEU A 216 12.20 -24.26 10.22
C LEU A 216 12.80 -22.90 9.86
N LEU A 217 12.30 -21.84 10.48
CA LEU A 217 12.79 -20.48 10.27
C LEU A 217 14.28 -20.36 10.67
N GLN A 218 14.67 -20.93 11.83
CA GLN A 218 16.06 -20.90 12.27
C GLN A 218 17.00 -21.60 11.27
N ARG A 219 16.60 -22.75 10.72
CA ARG A 219 17.38 -23.44 9.66
C ARG A 219 17.48 -22.62 8.38
N MET A 220 16.45 -21.86 8.02
CA MET A 220 16.43 -21.05 6.80
C MET A 220 17.28 -19.79 6.89
N ILE A 221 17.31 -19.15 8.07
CA ILE A 221 18.11 -17.93 8.29
C ILE A 221 19.59 -18.26 8.54
N GLY A 222 19.90 -19.48 9.00
CA GLY A 222 21.26 -19.94 9.28
C GLY A 222 21.74 -19.57 10.69
N GLU A 223 22.89 -20.12 11.09
CA GLU A 223 23.43 -19.96 12.44
C GLU A 223 24.03 -18.57 12.72
N HIS A 224 24.32 -17.80 11.66
CA HIS A 224 24.88 -16.46 11.78
C HIS A 224 23.85 -15.39 12.19
N VAL A 225 22.56 -15.70 12.09
CA VAL A 225 21.47 -14.81 12.54
C VAL A 225 20.82 -15.39 13.78
N GLN A 226 20.88 -14.66 14.88
CA GLN A 226 20.17 -15.02 16.11
C GLN A 226 18.70 -14.71 15.97
N MET A 227 17.80 -15.69 16.18
CA MET A 227 16.37 -15.48 16.20
C MET A 227 15.86 -15.43 17.64
N VAL A 228 15.01 -14.45 17.94
CA VAL A 228 14.31 -14.31 19.21
C VAL A 228 12.82 -14.28 18.93
N VAL A 229 12.06 -15.16 19.60
CA VAL A 229 10.59 -15.25 19.44
C VAL A 229 9.92 -14.91 20.76
N VAL A 230 9.06 -13.88 20.77
CA VAL A 230 8.32 -13.41 21.92
C VAL A 230 6.83 -13.50 21.64
N LEU A 231 6.15 -14.45 22.24
CA LEU A 231 4.73 -14.74 22.00
C LEU A 231 3.88 -14.20 23.15
N HIS A 232 3.07 -13.17 22.88
CA HIS A 232 2.16 -12.63 23.87
C HIS A 232 0.99 -13.57 24.11
N PRO A 233 0.67 -13.98 25.36
CA PRO A 233 -0.34 -15.00 25.64
C PRO A 233 -1.76 -14.68 25.15
N LYS A 234 -2.06 -13.40 24.92
CA LYS A 234 -3.38 -12.91 24.50
C LYS A 234 -3.42 -12.50 23.01
N ALA A 235 -2.42 -12.85 22.20
CA ALA A 235 -2.42 -12.52 20.77
C ALA A 235 -3.70 -12.99 20.08
N GLY A 236 -4.08 -14.27 20.26
CA GLY A 236 -5.37 -14.81 19.84
C GLY A 236 -5.32 -15.53 18.50
N HIS A 237 -6.53 -15.69 17.92
CA HIS A 237 -6.76 -16.47 16.71
C HIS A 237 -7.11 -15.55 15.53
N ALA A 238 -6.74 -15.98 14.32
CA ALA A 238 -7.13 -15.31 13.08
C ALA A 238 -7.67 -16.34 12.07
N MET A 239 -8.57 -15.89 11.17
CA MET A 239 -9.02 -16.71 10.04
C MET A 239 -8.00 -16.61 8.93
N MET A 240 -7.24 -17.68 8.71
CA MET A 240 -6.18 -17.70 7.71
C MET A 240 -5.87 -19.12 7.25
N ASP A 241 -5.38 -19.26 6.01
CA ASP A 241 -4.81 -20.53 5.55
C ASP A 241 -3.44 -20.75 6.20
N PRO A 242 -3.21 -21.93 6.86
CA PRO A 242 -1.94 -22.22 7.52
C PRO A 242 -0.72 -22.10 6.60
N VAL A 243 -0.85 -22.53 5.33
CA VAL A 243 0.24 -22.47 4.35
C VAL A 243 0.57 -21.04 3.98
N GLN A 244 -0.44 -20.18 3.91
CA GLN A 244 -0.24 -18.75 3.64
C GLN A 244 0.45 -18.04 4.81
N LEU A 245 0.09 -18.34 6.06
CA LEU A 245 0.79 -17.79 7.21
C LEU A 245 2.27 -18.22 7.22
N GLN A 246 2.53 -19.51 6.96
CA GLN A 246 3.90 -20.01 6.83
C GLN A 246 4.67 -19.24 5.74
N GLN A 247 4.03 -18.97 4.61
CA GLN A 247 4.65 -18.24 3.50
C GLN A 247 4.97 -16.80 3.85
N ILE A 248 4.11 -16.10 4.60
CA ILE A 248 4.40 -14.75 5.12
C ILE A 248 5.67 -14.79 5.96
N LEU A 249 5.70 -15.65 6.99
CA LEU A 249 6.82 -15.73 7.92
C LEU A 249 8.13 -16.10 7.22
N MET A 250 8.10 -17.09 6.31
CA MET A 250 9.28 -17.48 5.52
C MET A 250 9.80 -16.34 4.65
N ASN A 251 8.92 -15.61 3.94
CA ASN A 251 9.34 -14.51 3.08
C ASN A 251 9.98 -13.38 3.89
N LEU A 252 9.41 -13.04 5.05
CA LEU A 252 9.94 -12.00 5.93
C LEU A 252 11.27 -12.43 6.55
N ALA A 253 11.40 -13.67 7.02
CA ALA A 253 12.63 -14.20 7.62
C ALA A 253 13.78 -14.30 6.60
N VAL A 254 13.50 -14.75 5.37
CA VAL A 254 14.51 -14.80 4.30
C VAL A 254 14.97 -13.39 3.91
N ASN A 255 14.06 -12.42 3.85
CA ASN A 255 14.44 -11.04 3.57
C ASN A 255 15.31 -10.46 4.69
N ALA A 256 14.97 -10.72 5.95
CA ALA A 256 15.76 -10.33 7.12
C ALA A 256 17.19 -10.93 7.07
N ARG A 257 17.31 -12.25 6.82
CA ARG A 257 18.62 -12.90 6.63
C ARG A 257 19.45 -12.22 5.54
N ASP A 258 18.83 -11.98 4.39
CA ASP A 258 19.53 -11.40 3.25
C ASP A 258 19.97 -9.93 3.50
N ALA A 259 19.27 -9.23 4.41
CA ALA A 259 19.64 -7.90 4.88
C ALA A 259 20.78 -7.91 5.94
N MET A 260 21.10 -9.09 6.48
CA MET A 260 22.10 -9.30 7.55
C MET A 260 23.20 -10.28 7.11
N PRO A 261 23.98 -10.00 6.06
CA PRO A 261 24.98 -10.94 5.53
C PRO A 261 26.10 -11.28 6.55
N ASP A 262 26.41 -10.36 7.44
CA ASP A 262 27.43 -10.51 8.48
C ASP A 262 26.86 -11.02 9.81
N GLY A 263 25.58 -11.46 9.80
CA GLY A 263 24.85 -11.86 11.00
C GLY A 263 24.08 -10.70 11.63
N GLY A 264 23.30 -11.03 12.65
CA GLY A 264 22.47 -10.04 13.35
C GLY A 264 21.35 -10.67 14.17
N LEU A 265 20.37 -9.85 14.53
CA LEU A 265 19.22 -10.25 15.34
C LEU A 265 17.94 -10.17 14.50
N LEU A 266 17.20 -11.27 14.45
CA LEU A 266 15.82 -11.34 13.94
C LEU A 266 14.88 -11.51 15.14
N ASN A 267 13.99 -10.53 15.35
CA ASN A 267 12.99 -10.58 16.40
C ASN A 267 11.61 -10.83 15.79
N ILE A 268 10.90 -11.85 16.32
CA ILE A 268 9.51 -12.16 15.94
C ILE A 268 8.65 -12.04 17.19
N GLU A 269 7.69 -11.12 17.16
CA GLU A 269 6.79 -10.90 18.29
C GLU A 269 5.35 -11.04 17.86
N THR A 270 4.51 -11.59 18.75
CA THR A 270 3.06 -11.55 18.58
C THR A 270 2.43 -10.72 19.68
N ASP A 271 1.32 -10.06 19.35
CA ASP A 271 0.58 -9.24 20.30
C ASP A 271 -0.89 -9.11 19.87
N ARG A 272 -1.72 -8.57 20.74
CA ARG A 272 -3.06 -8.10 20.43
C ARG A 272 -3.05 -6.59 20.33
N ILE A 273 -3.72 -6.05 19.33
CA ILE A 273 -3.92 -4.61 19.16
C ILE A 273 -5.36 -4.30 18.75
N ASP A 274 -5.91 -3.22 19.28
CA ASP A 274 -7.18 -2.68 18.83
C ASP A 274 -6.89 -1.44 17.99
N LEU A 275 -7.20 -1.50 16.68
CA LEU A 275 -6.97 -0.42 15.73
C LEU A 275 -8.16 0.53 15.74
N ASP A 276 -7.90 1.81 15.97
CA ASP A 276 -8.88 2.87 16.03
C ASP A 276 -9.01 3.65 14.71
N GLU A 277 -9.94 4.61 14.67
CA GLU A 277 -10.12 5.48 13.50
C GLU A 277 -8.89 6.34 13.20
N GLN A 278 -8.08 6.65 14.19
CA GLN A 278 -6.86 7.44 13.99
C GLN A 278 -5.82 6.60 13.25
N PHE A 279 -5.68 5.32 13.62
CA PHE A 279 -4.81 4.39 12.90
C PHE A 279 -5.25 4.22 11.45
N VAL A 280 -6.55 4.01 11.21
CA VAL A 280 -7.12 3.86 9.85
C VAL A 280 -6.88 5.09 8.99
N ARG A 281 -7.02 6.29 9.55
CA ARG A 281 -6.72 7.55 8.82
C ARG A 281 -5.26 7.65 8.37
N LEU A 282 -4.34 7.12 9.16
CA LEU A 282 -2.90 7.16 8.85
C LEU A 282 -2.45 5.98 7.95
N HIS A 283 -3.20 4.87 7.96
CA HIS A 283 -2.84 3.61 7.29
C HIS A 283 -3.95 3.17 6.33
N PRO A 284 -3.93 3.64 5.07
CA PRO A 284 -4.96 3.35 4.08
C PRO A 284 -5.11 1.85 3.81
N GLY A 285 -6.34 1.39 3.83
CA GLY A 285 -6.68 -0.02 3.67
C GLY A 285 -6.64 -0.83 4.97
N ALA A 286 -6.29 -0.21 6.11
CA ALA A 286 -6.55 -0.76 7.43
C ALA A 286 -8.03 -0.59 7.79
N MET A 287 -8.53 -1.44 8.70
CA MET A 287 -9.88 -1.37 9.25
C MET A 287 -9.80 -1.22 10.76
N THR A 288 -10.83 -0.60 11.36
CA THR A 288 -10.97 -0.56 12.82
C THR A 288 -11.32 -1.94 13.37
N GLY A 289 -10.90 -2.23 14.60
CA GLY A 289 -11.25 -3.48 15.27
C GLY A 289 -10.07 -4.12 16.01
N SER A 290 -10.28 -5.34 16.51
CA SER A 290 -9.24 -6.10 17.20
C SER A 290 -8.45 -6.96 16.21
N PHE A 291 -7.14 -6.87 16.29
CA PHE A 291 -6.23 -7.57 15.40
C PHE A 291 -5.20 -8.37 16.21
N VAL A 292 -4.75 -9.47 15.63
CA VAL A 292 -3.49 -10.11 15.99
C VAL A 292 -2.37 -9.37 15.27
N LYS A 293 -1.40 -8.87 16.01
CA LYS A 293 -0.19 -8.23 15.49
C LYS A 293 0.94 -9.27 15.47
N ILE A 294 1.62 -9.40 14.34
CA ILE A 294 2.88 -10.14 14.20
C ILE A 294 3.94 -9.14 13.76
N LEU A 295 4.95 -8.96 14.58
CA LEU A 295 6.08 -8.10 14.28
C LEU A 295 7.27 -8.98 13.89
N VAL A 296 7.92 -8.63 12.77
CA VAL A 296 9.18 -9.23 12.32
C VAL A 296 10.17 -8.10 12.12
N GLN A 297 11.21 -8.06 12.93
CA GLN A 297 12.20 -6.99 12.93
C GLN A 297 13.61 -7.55 12.78
N ASP A 298 14.36 -7.01 11.82
CA ASP A 298 15.77 -7.29 11.63
C ASP A 298 16.64 -6.08 12.00
N ALA A 299 17.91 -6.36 12.26
CA ALA A 299 18.96 -5.37 12.52
C ALA A 299 19.85 -5.19 11.27
N GLY A 300 19.30 -5.37 10.07
CA GLY A 300 20.03 -5.38 8.81
C GLY A 300 20.34 -4.00 8.23
N CYS A 301 20.68 -3.99 6.94
CA CYS A 301 21.08 -2.77 6.23
C CYS A 301 19.95 -1.72 6.10
N GLY A 302 18.71 -2.08 6.32
CA GLY A 302 17.55 -1.20 6.14
C GLY A 302 17.34 -0.74 4.70
N MET A 303 16.41 0.21 4.51
CA MET A 303 16.01 0.72 3.20
C MET A 303 15.90 2.25 3.22
N ASP A 304 16.23 2.88 2.10
CA ASP A 304 15.95 4.29 1.86
C ASP A 304 14.47 4.52 1.47
N PRO A 305 13.98 5.77 1.49
CA PRO A 305 12.58 6.08 1.18
C PRO A 305 12.16 5.72 -0.25
N GLU A 306 13.06 5.77 -1.22
CA GLU A 306 12.79 5.42 -2.61
C GLU A 306 12.57 3.91 -2.72
N THR A 307 13.48 3.10 -2.20
CA THR A 307 13.34 1.65 -2.09
C THR A 307 12.05 1.27 -1.37
N LEU A 308 11.78 1.91 -0.21
CA LEU A 308 10.62 1.61 0.62
C LEU A 308 9.29 1.81 -0.13
N SER A 309 9.22 2.75 -1.06
CA SER A 309 8.02 3.01 -1.86
C SER A 309 7.69 1.89 -2.87
N HIS A 310 8.67 1.05 -3.25
CA HIS A 310 8.54 0.04 -4.29
C HIS A 310 8.59 -1.42 -3.78
N ILE A 311 8.85 -1.66 -2.48
CA ILE A 311 9.12 -3.02 -1.94
C ILE A 311 7.99 -4.04 -2.17
N PHE A 312 6.75 -3.60 -2.35
CA PHE A 312 5.61 -4.47 -2.64
C PHE A 312 5.32 -4.61 -4.12
N GLU A 313 6.11 -3.98 -5.00
CA GLU A 313 5.97 -4.17 -6.43
C GLU A 313 6.52 -5.53 -6.85
N PRO A 314 5.78 -6.30 -7.69
CA PRO A 314 6.28 -7.54 -8.23
C PRO A 314 7.58 -7.34 -9.03
N PHE A 315 8.52 -8.25 -8.83
CA PHE A 315 9.85 -8.26 -9.46
C PHE A 315 10.79 -7.13 -9.01
N PHE A 316 10.35 -6.23 -8.13
CA PHE A 316 11.24 -5.23 -7.57
C PHE A 316 12.24 -5.89 -6.61
N THR A 317 13.52 -5.64 -6.85
CA THR A 317 14.61 -6.14 -6.01
C THR A 317 15.82 -5.22 -6.07
N THR A 318 16.46 -4.99 -4.94
CA THR A 318 17.76 -4.33 -4.83
C THR A 318 18.92 -5.33 -4.88
N LYS A 319 18.62 -6.64 -4.92
CA LYS A 319 19.60 -7.72 -5.01
C LYS A 319 19.98 -7.97 -6.46
N GLY A 320 21.21 -8.43 -6.72
CA GLY A 320 21.67 -8.76 -8.06
C GLY A 320 20.79 -9.80 -8.77
N PRO A 321 20.94 -9.95 -10.12
CA PRO A 321 20.05 -10.74 -10.99
C PRO A 321 19.82 -12.18 -10.53
N ASP A 322 20.80 -12.80 -9.84
CA ASP A 322 20.74 -14.20 -9.44
C ASP A 322 20.30 -14.41 -7.97
N LYS A 323 20.09 -13.35 -7.19
CA LYS A 323 19.89 -13.44 -5.74
C LYS A 323 18.49 -13.04 -5.24
N GLY A 324 17.67 -12.42 -6.06
CA GLY A 324 16.33 -12.00 -5.65
C GLY A 324 15.31 -12.09 -6.77
N THR A 325 14.17 -12.77 -6.52
CA THR A 325 13.07 -12.85 -7.50
C THR A 325 12.19 -11.61 -7.50
N GLY A 326 12.28 -10.75 -6.47
CA GLY A 326 11.39 -9.61 -6.29
C GLY A 326 9.92 -9.98 -6.03
N LEU A 327 9.62 -11.26 -5.74
CA LEU A 327 8.25 -11.74 -5.55
C LEU A 327 7.87 -11.94 -4.08
N GLY A 328 8.84 -12.01 -3.16
CA GLY A 328 8.59 -12.35 -1.76
C GLY A 328 7.64 -11.40 -1.04
N LEU A 329 7.94 -10.11 -1.03
CA LEU A 329 7.11 -9.09 -0.37
C LEU A 329 5.80 -8.83 -1.13
N ALA A 330 5.80 -8.91 -2.44
CA ALA A 330 4.59 -8.85 -3.26
C ALA A 330 3.63 -9.99 -2.90
N THR A 331 4.16 -11.21 -2.65
CA THR A 331 3.38 -12.37 -2.19
C THR A 331 2.79 -12.11 -0.79
N VAL A 332 3.59 -11.58 0.15
CA VAL A 332 3.12 -11.22 1.49
C VAL A 332 1.95 -10.25 1.41
N TYR A 333 2.08 -9.20 0.62
CA TYR A 333 1.03 -8.21 0.41
C TYR A 333 -0.25 -8.83 -0.16
N GLY A 334 -0.13 -9.68 -1.20
CA GLY A 334 -1.26 -10.38 -1.81
C GLY A 334 -2.00 -11.30 -0.84
N ILE A 335 -1.28 -12.09 -0.04
CA ILE A 335 -1.85 -12.97 0.98
C ILE A 335 -2.62 -12.15 2.04
N LEU A 336 -2.03 -11.06 2.51
CA LEU A 336 -2.67 -10.23 3.53
C LEU A 336 -3.93 -9.55 3.02
N LYS A 337 -3.94 -9.08 1.76
CA LYS A 337 -5.17 -8.54 1.14
C LYS A 337 -6.27 -9.58 1.04
N GLN A 338 -5.94 -10.84 0.68
CA GLN A 338 -6.90 -11.93 0.62
C GLN A 338 -7.45 -12.29 2.00
N SER A 339 -6.64 -12.18 3.05
CA SER A 339 -7.02 -12.46 4.45
C SER A 339 -7.58 -11.25 5.20
N GLN A 340 -7.93 -10.15 4.49
CA GLN A 340 -8.36 -8.87 5.09
C GLN A 340 -7.37 -8.32 6.12
N GLY A 341 -6.10 -8.72 6.00
CA GLY A 341 -5.01 -8.25 6.83
C GLY A 341 -4.37 -6.98 6.26
N TYR A 342 -3.49 -6.44 7.05
CA TYR A 342 -2.71 -5.24 6.72
C TYR A 342 -1.23 -5.44 7.07
N ILE A 343 -0.34 -4.75 6.37
CA ILE A 343 1.09 -4.72 6.67
C ILE A 343 1.59 -3.28 6.71
N ASP A 344 2.35 -2.97 7.74
CA ASP A 344 3.06 -1.71 7.90
C ASP A 344 4.57 -1.98 7.92
N VAL A 345 5.36 -1.02 7.43
CA VAL A 345 6.81 -1.15 7.31
C VAL A 345 7.50 0.13 7.76
N ILE A 346 8.43 -0.03 8.69
CA ILE A 346 9.32 1.04 9.13
C ILE A 346 10.75 0.58 8.85
N SER A 347 11.49 1.36 8.07
CA SER A 347 12.89 1.07 7.75
C SER A 347 13.68 2.36 7.58
N GLN A 348 14.94 2.31 7.99
CA GLN A 348 15.90 3.38 7.75
C GLN A 348 17.27 2.75 7.41
N PRO A 349 18.06 3.37 6.54
CA PRO A 349 19.38 2.86 6.20
C PRO A 349 20.23 2.62 7.45
N ARG A 350 20.82 1.42 7.56
CA ARG A 350 21.66 0.94 8.66
C ARG A 350 20.96 0.79 10.03
N GLN A 351 19.62 0.84 10.07
CA GLN A 351 18.85 0.66 11.31
C GLN A 351 17.94 -0.56 11.26
N GLY A 352 18.06 -1.36 10.18
CA GLY A 352 17.23 -2.53 9.96
C GLY A 352 15.83 -2.20 9.45
N THR A 353 14.98 -3.22 9.45
CA THR A 353 13.60 -3.11 8.98
C THR A 353 12.66 -3.77 9.97
N ARG A 354 11.50 -3.12 10.18
CA ARG A 354 10.40 -3.63 10.98
C ARG A 354 9.18 -3.80 10.09
N PHE A 355 8.76 -5.04 9.90
CA PHE A 355 7.48 -5.38 9.29
C PHE A 355 6.47 -5.67 10.40
N THR A 356 5.29 -5.06 10.32
CA THR A 356 4.19 -5.32 11.25
C THR A 356 2.99 -5.81 10.47
N VAL A 357 2.61 -7.06 10.68
CA VAL A 357 1.45 -7.71 10.07
C VAL A 357 0.29 -7.64 11.04
N TYR A 358 -0.89 -7.26 10.53
CA TYR A 358 -2.14 -7.21 11.27
C TYR A 358 -3.15 -8.16 10.64
N LEU A 359 -3.66 -9.13 11.42
CA LEU A 359 -4.65 -10.10 10.98
C LEU A 359 -5.94 -9.90 11.78
N PRO A 360 -7.13 -9.82 11.14
CA PRO A 360 -8.40 -9.69 11.86
C PRO A 360 -8.56 -10.83 12.88
N ARG A 361 -8.84 -10.45 14.13
CA ARG A 361 -8.99 -11.44 15.21
C ARG A 361 -10.34 -12.10 15.16
N VAL A 362 -10.39 -13.44 15.34
CA VAL A 362 -11.64 -14.20 15.46
C VAL A 362 -12.37 -13.83 16.76
N GLY A 363 -13.70 -13.76 16.70
CA GLY A 363 -14.56 -13.51 17.88
C GLY A 363 -15.06 -12.07 18.01
N GLN A 364 -14.95 -11.23 16.96
CA GLN A 364 -15.61 -9.92 16.93
C GLN A 364 -16.88 -9.91 16.04
N PRO A 365 -17.95 -9.17 16.46
CA PRO A 365 -19.07 -8.86 15.59
C PRO A 365 -18.57 -7.92 14.47
N GLY A 366 -18.52 -8.39 13.23
CA GLY A 366 -18.11 -7.59 12.06
C GLY A 366 -17.10 -8.25 11.12
N ALA A 367 -16.48 -9.36 11.48
CA ALA A 367 -15.69 -10.16 10.55
C ALA A 367 -16.66 -10.85 9.56
N VAL A 368 -16.95 -10.16 8.44
CA VAL A 368 -17.68 -10.75 7.32
C VAL A 368 -16.78 -11.78 6.68
N LEU A 369 -17.14 -13.06 6.80
CA LEU A 369 -16.50 -14.13 6.05
C LEU A 369 -16.64 -13.82 4.54
N PRO A 370 -15.57 -13.86 3.75
CA PRO A 370 -15.72 -13.78 2.31
C PRO A 370 -16.49 -15.03 1.85
N VAL A 371 -17.59 -14.80 1.13
CA VAL A 371 -18.41 -15.82 0.43
C VAL A 371 -17.67 -16.25 -0.85
#